data_0d381b2a90db592b4a72c9574f46641f
#
_entry.id   0d381b2a90db592b4a72c9574f46641f
#
_cell.length_a   1.000
_cell.length_b   1.000
_cell.length_c   1.000
_cell.angle_alpha   90.00
_cell.angle_beta   90.00
_cell.angle_gamma   90.00
#
_symmetry.space_group_name_H-M   'P 1'
#
loop_
_entity.id
_entity.type
_entity.pdbx_description
1 polymer ?
#
loop_
_entity_poly.entity_id
_entity_poly.type
_entity_poly.pdbx_seq_one_letter_code
_entity_poly.pdbx_strand_id
1 'polypeptide(L)'
;MAAPALPRTGDSWQSAVRDRTDFVTEWDQLVDRTGAVPFARPGWFAAWWRAFGQGTPQVLRVRRNGRLAGVLPMATRRGRAANLHNWHTFLCSPIAEDADVEAELIDRALHAAPFLADLGHLSEPSADLAEEIIRRAGGSYRRHVVQSSPYVAVTGTFEEFLAARSTKFVARIRQRRRKLEKSGELTLAVYDGTGDEPGLDPALDEAFRVEGMGWKSANGTAILSDPRTAAFYRDVARWAARHDLLQITTLRQRDTDGDRAIAIELALDDGRAHYGLKFGFDPEFRAAGPGFILAHDLLHSAFERGLETFEFMGSVSEEKLRWTEDTRRIWHIRAFPGSLGGRSAAVATAGWRVAGSAARKGIAQVKTTTNRSAPE
;
A
#
# COMPACT_ATOMS: atom_id res chain seq x y z
N MET A 1 36.85 14.04 4.05
CA MET A 1 36.03 13.73 5.23
C MET A 1 34.97 12.73 4.80
N ALA A 2 35.03 11.49 5.28
CA ALA A 2 34.04 10.48 4.98
C ALA A 2 32.71 10.82 5.68
N ALA A 3 31.59 10.72 4.96
CA ALA A 3 30.26 10.90 5.54
C ALA A 3 30.03 9.86 6.67
N PRO A 4 29.42 10.22 7.79
CA PRO A 4 29.16 9.27 8.86
C PRO A 4 28.24 8.17 8.34
N ALA A 5 28.65 6.92 8.52
CA ALA A 5 27.87 5.74 8.20
C ALA A 5 26.52 5.83 8.95
N LEU A 6 25.40 5.75 8.22
CA LEU A 6 24.07 5.66 8.81
C LEU A 6 24.03 4.40 9.69
N PRO A 7 23.49 4.45 10.92
CA PRO A 7 23.35 3.27 11.76
C PRO A 7 22.54 2.21 11.01
N ARG A 8 22.98 0.96 11.09
CA ARG A 8 22.31 -0.19 10.49
C ARG A 8 20.90 -0.33 11.09
N THR A 9 19.88 0.14 10.35
CA THR A 9 18.48 0.12 10.78
C THR A 9 17.94 -1.29 11.00
N GLY A 10 18.60 -2.33 10.46
CA GLY A 10 18.22 -3.73 10.64
C GLY A 10 18.29 -4.23 12.08
N ASP A 11 19.31 -3.82 12.85
CA ASP A 11 19.52 -4.31 14.21
C ASP A 11 18.47 -3.81 15.20
N SER A 12 17.90 -2.62 14.97
CA SER A 12 16.89 -2.03 15.84
C SER A 12 15.51 -2.70 15.71
N TRP A 13 15.11 -3.11 14.48
CA TRP A 13 13.87 -3.86 14.28
C TRP A 13 13.95 -5.24 14.90
N GLN A 14 15.06 -5.94 14.68
CA GLN A 14 15.29 -7.25 15.32
C GLN A 14 15.18 -7.14 16.84
N SER A 15 15.66 -6.06 17.45
CA SER A 15 15.52 -5.84 18.90
C SER A 15 14.07 -5.64 19.32
N ALA A 16 13.25 -4.93 18.51
CA ALA A 16 11.84 -4.71 18.80
C ALA A 16 11.00 -6.00 18.72
N VAL A 17 11.43 -6.98 17.88
CA VAL A 17 10.79 -8.30 17.72
C VAL A 17 11.47 -9.40 18.54
N ARG A 18 12.63 -9.15 19.16
CA ARG A 18 13.57 -10.10 19.80
C ARG A 18 13.10 -10.67 21.13
N ASP A 19 11.85 -10.65 21.49
CA ASP A 19 11.52 -11.18 22.82
C ASP A 19 11.34 -12.71 22.88
N ARG A 20 11.36 -13.43 21.75
CA ARG A 20 11.44 -14.91 21.60
C ARG A 20 11.42 -15.27 20.11
N THR A 21 12.10 -16.34 19.75
CA THR A 21 12.02 -16.97 18.41
C THR A 21 10.58 -17.26 17.97
N ASP A 22 9.70 -17.46 18.94
CA ASP A 22 8.28 -17.77 18.74
C ASP A 22 7.39 -16.56 18.40
N PHE A 23 7.83 -15.31 18.69
CA PHE A 23 6.96 -14.13 18.53
C PHE A 23 6.60 -13.84 17.06
N VAL A 24 7.51 -14.02 16.14
CA VAL A 24 7.24 -13.84 14.70
C VAL A 24 6.22 -14.87 14.24
N THR A 25 6.37 -16.12 14.66
CA THR A 25 5.42 -17.20 14.37
C THR A 25 4.05 -16.94 15.00
N GLU A 26 4.01 -16.51 16.28
CA GLU A 26 2.76 -16.14 16.94
C GLU A 26 2.04 -14.98 16.22
N TRP A 27 2.80 -14.02 15.68
CA TRP A 27 2.24 -12.91 14.92
C TRP A 27 1.68 -13.36 13.57
N ASP A 28 2.38 -14.21 12.82
CA ASP A 28 1.85 -14.79 11.59
C ASP A 28 0.57 -15.59 11.86
N GLN A 29 0.56 -16.41 12.92
CA GLN A 29 -0.65 -17.12 13.36
C GLN A 29 -1.80 -16.18 13.76
N LEU A 30 -1.50 -15.02 14.36
CA LEU A 30 -2.53 -14.01 14.68
C LEU A 30 -3.13 -13.45 13.39
N VAL A 31 -2.30 -13.13 12.37
CA VAL A 31 -2.78 -12.68 11.06
C VAL A 31 -3.69 -13.72 10.43
N ASP A 32 -3.31 -15.01 10.46
CA ASP A 32 -4.15 -16.10 9.93
C ASP A 32 -5.51 -16.20 10.65
N ARG A 33 -5.50 -16.15 11.98
CA ARG A 33 -6.73 -16.27 12.78
C ARG A 33 -7.68 -15.11 12.63
N THR A 34 -7.13 -13.89 12.46
CA THR A 34 -7.95 -12.67 12.31
C THR A 34 -8.38 -12.42 10.88
N GLY A 35 -7.84 -13.17 9.92
CA GLY A 35 -8.04 -12.92 8.52
C GLY A 35 -7.50 -11.55 8.06
N ALA A 36 -6.49 -11.03 8.76
CA ALA A 36 -5.88 -9.76 8.40
C ALA A 36 -5.11 -9.87 7.06
N VAL A 37 -4.93 -8.74 6.42
CA VAL A 37 -4.28 -8.65 5.11
C VAL A 37 -2.80 -9.07 5.13
N PRO A 38 -2.21 -9.54 4.02
CA PRO A 38 -0.82 -10.01 4.00
C PRO A 38 0.21 -8.99 4.48
N PHE A 39 -0.02 -7.69 4.23
CA PHE A 39 0.88 -6.63 4.70
C PHE A 39 0.75 -6.31 6.20
N ALA A 40 -0.07 -7.04 6.92
CA ALA A 40 -0.10 -7.04 8.38
C ALA A 40 0.94 -8.00 9.01
N ARG A 41 1.62 -8.81 8.20
CA ARG A 41 2.60 -9.81 8.64
C ARG A 41 3.95 -9.21 9.02
N PRO A 42 4.70 -9.83 9.95
CA PRO A 42 5.98 -9.31 10.44
C PRO A 42 7.03 -9.14 9.34
N GLY A 43 7.02 -9.97 8.29
CA GLY A 43 7.96 -9.88 7.17
C GLY A 43 7.79 -8.61 6.34
N TRP A 44 6.54 -8.15 6.13
CA TRP A 44 6.26 -6.85 5.51
C TRP A 44 6.85 -5.70 6.32
N PHE A 45 6.62 -5.66 7.62
CA PHE A 45 7.13 -4.61 8.49
C PHE A 45 8.66 -4.63 8.63
N ALA A 46 9.26 -5.81 8.57
CA ALA A 46 10.72 -5.95 8.54
C ALA A 46 11.33 -5.32 7.27
N ALA A 47 10.73 -5.57 6.10
CA ALA A 47 11.14 -4.94 4.84
C ALA A 47 10.90 -3.42 4.87
N TRP A 48 9.73 -3.01 5.37
CA TRP A 48 9.37 -1.60 5.51
C TRP A 48 10.36 -0.85 6.42
N TRP A 49 10.70 -1.43 7.57
CA TRP A 49 11.62 -0.81 8.52
C TRP A 49 13.03 -0.65 7.96
N ARG A 50 13.54 -1.67 7.26
CA ARG A 50 14.86 -1.58 6.60
C ARG A 50 14.96 -0.44 5.60
N ALA A 51 13.89 -0.22 4.84
CA ALA A 51 13.87 0.79 3.79
C ALA A 51 13.54 2.20 4.30
N PHE A 52 12.59 2.32 5.23
CA PHE A 52 11.97 3.60 5.59
C PHE A 52 12.03 3.93 7.09
N GLY A 53 12.47 2.99 7.93
CA GLY A 53 12.43 3.13 9.38
C GLY A 53 13.16 4.37 9.89
N GLN A 54 12.52 5.08 10.82
CA GLN A 54 13.08 6.25 11.50
C GLN A 54 12.64 6.24 12.98
N GLY A 55 13.57 6.63 13.85
CA GLY A 55 13.32 6.64 15.31
C GLY A 55 13.57 5.28 15.95
N THR A 56 12.84 4.99 17.02
CA THR A 56 12.94 3.73 17.77
C THR A 56 11.73 2.85 17.44
N PRO A 57 11.93 1.66 16.85
CA PRO A 57 10.84 0.74 16.58
C PRO A 57 10.31 0.15 17.88
N GLN A 58 9.02 -0.07 17.90
CA GLN A 58 8.30 -0.72 19.01
C GLN A 58 7.15 -1.53 18.44
N VAL A 59 6.91 -2.72 18.99
CA VAL A 59 5.70 -3.50 18.70
C VAL A 59 4.86 -3.57 19.95
N LEU A 60 3.73 -2.86 19.95
CA LEU A 60 2.74 -3.00 21.02
C LEU A 60 2.08 -4.38 20.90
N ARG A 61 1.89 -5.05 22.03
CA ARG A 61 1.41 -6.43 22.10
C ARG A 61 0.35 -6.56 23.17
N VAL A 62 -0.74 -7.24 22.85
CA VAL A 62 -1.74 -7.66 23.82
C VAL A 62 -1.77 -9.18 23.86
N ARG A 63 -1.75 -9.75 25.05
CA ARG A 63 -1.88 -11.20 25.25
C ARG A 63 -3.14 -11.50 26.04
N ARG A 64 -3.82 -12.58 25.68
CA ARG A 64 -4.96 -13.14 26.41
C ARG A 64 -4.67 -14.64 26.64
N ASN A 65 -4.76 -15.07 27.90
CA ASN A 65 -4.48 -16.45 28.29
C ASN A 65 -3.11 -16.96 27.80
N GLY A 66 -2.07 -16.14 27.86
CA GLY A 66 -0.71 -16.46 27.42
C GLY A 66 -0.48 -16.38 25.91
N ARG A 67 -1.53 -16.32 25.07
CA ARG A 67 -1.47 -16.26 23.61
C ARG A 67 -1.46 -14.80 23.14
N LEU A 68 -0.78 -14.55 22.02
CA LEU A 68 -0.81 -13.24 21.35
C LEU A 68 -2.22 -13.00 20.78
N ALA A 69 -2.89 -11.95 21.26
CA ALA A 69 -4.24 -11.56 20.85
C ALA A 69 -4.26 -10.30 19.99
N GLY A 70 -3.20 -9.48 20.07
CA GLY A 70 -3.11 -8.27 19.24
C GLY A 70 -1.71 -7.71 19.14
N VAL A 71 -1.44 -7.03 18.01
CA VAL A 71 -0.19 -6.32 17.74
C VAL A 71 -0.43 -5.00 17.01
N LEU A 72 0.42 -4.01 17.28
CA LEU A 72 0.51 -2.76 16.53
C LEU A 72 1.98 -2.35 16.43
N PRO A 73 2.59 -2.47 15.24
CA PRO A 73 3.95 -1.98 14.98
C PRO A 73 3.98 -0.46 14.93
N MET A 74 4.89 0.13 15.67
CA MET A 74 5.04 1.58 15.79
C MET A 74 6.50 2.01 15.76
N ALA A 75 6.71 3.31 15.58
CA ALA A 75 7.98 3.98 15.83
C ALA A 75 7.75 5.20 16.72
N THR A 76 8.69 5.44 17.64
CA THR A 76 8.69 6.62 18.49
C THR A 76 9.86 7.53 18.12
N ARG A 77 9.62 8.86 18.10
CA ARG A 77 10.63 9.85 17.82
C ARG A 77 10.26 11.19 18.45
N ARG A 78 11.08 11.70 19.36
CA ARG A 78 10.92 13.05 19.97
C ARG A 78 9.50 13.30 20.53
N GLY A 79 8.97 12.34 21.28
CA GLY A 79 7.64 12.45 21.91
C GLY A 79 6.45 12.27 20.95
N ARG A 80 6.72 11.79 19.75
CA ARG A 80 5.69 11.36 18.79
C ARG A 80 5.75 9.85 18.66
N ALA A 81 4.61 9.22 18.46
CA ALA A 81 4.49 7.82 18.10
C ALA A 81 3.68 7.70 16.80
N ALA A 82 4.10 6.83 15.90
CA ALA A 82 3.40 6.57 14.64
C ALA A 82 3.37 5.07 14.37
N ASN A 83 2.27 4.53 13.83
CA ASN A 83 2.29 3.21 13.23
C ASN A 83 3.16 3.22 11.96
N LEU A 84 3.62 2.04 11.53
CA LEU A 84 4.58 1.94 10.43
C LEU A 84 3.88 2.07 9.07
N HIS A 85 3.56 3.30 8.68
CA HIS A 85 2.88 3.59 7.43
C HIS A 85 3.64 4.60 6.55
N ASN A 86 3.45 4.49 5.27
CA ASN A 86 3.77 5.49 4.25
C ASN A 86 2.91 5.23 3.01
N TRP A 87 3.16 5.95 1.93
CA TRP A 87 2.38 5.83 0.70
C TRP A 87 2.54 4.46 -0.03
N HIS A 88 3.48 3.60 0.38
CA HIS A 88 3.58 2.21 -0.06
C HIS A 88 2.71 1.26 0.77
N THR A 89 2.20 1.71 1.92
CA THR A 89 1.35 0.90 2.80
C THR A 89 -0.10 1.04 2.35
N PHE A 90 -0.82 -0.07 2.22
CA PHE A 90 -2.26 -0.01 1.94
C PHE A 90 -3.05 0.15 3.24
N LEU A 91 -2.92 -0.79 4.15
CA LEU A 91 -3.62 -0.82 5.42
C LEU A 91 -2.64 -1.08 6.57
N CYS A 92 -2.75 -0.34 7.66
CA CYS A 92 -1.91 -0.45 8.85
C CYS A 92 -2.73 -0.27 10.13
N SER A 93 -3.92 -0.87 10.16
CA SER A 93 -4.74 -0.97 11.39
C SER A 93 -4.05 -1.87 12.43
N PRO A 94 -4.37 -1.75 13.71
CA PRO A 94 -4.02 -2.78 14.69
C PRO A 94 -4.50 -4.16 14.21
N ILE A 95 -3.72 -5.19 14.45
CA ILE A 95 -4.13 -6.57 14.24
C ILE A 95 -4.63 -7.07 15.59
N ALA A 96 -5.90 -7.43 15.68
CA ALA A 96 -6.55 -7.78 16.95
C ALA A 96 -7.61 -8.86 16.75
N GLU A 97 -7.76 -9.75 17.73
CA GLU A 97 -8.78 -10.81 17.70
C GLU A 97 -10.20 -10.26 17.89
N ASP A 98 -10.32 -9.12 18.55
CA ASP A 98 -11.60 -8.44 18.83
C ASP A 98 -11.42 -6.93 19.04
N ALA A 99 -12.53 -6.22 19.16
CA ALA A 99 -12.56 -4.78 19.35
C ALA A 99 -11.94 -4.31 20.68
N ASP A 100 -12.02 -5.11 21.75
CA ASP A 100 -11.45 -4.77 23.04
C ASP A 100 -9.92 -4.82 23.00
N VAL A 101 -9.37 -5.81 22.31
CA VAL A 101 -7.92 -5.91 22.06
C VAL A 101 -7.44 -4.77 21.17
N GLU A 102 -8.20 -4.42 20.13
CA GLU A 102 -7.89 -3.28 19.26
C GLU A 102 -7.92 -1.97 20.04
N ALA A 103 -8.93 -1.77 20.89
CA ALA A 103 -9.05 -0.61 21.75
C ALA A 103 -7.85 -0.48 22.72
N GLU A 104 -7.42 -1.58 23.31
CA GLU A 104 -6.25 -1.60 24.19
C GLU A 104 -4.96 -1.22 23.44
N LEU A 105 -4.79 -1.68 22.20
CA LEU A 105 -3.62 -1.32 21.38
C LEU A 105 -3.62 0.18 21.02
N ILE A 106 -4.77 0.73 20.65
CA ILE A 106 -4.92 2.16 20.36
C ILE A 106 -4.65 3.00 21.60
N ASP A 107 -5.20 2.62 22.76
CA ASP A 107 -4.96 3.32 24.02
C ASP A 107 -3.47 3.32 24.39
N ARG A 108 -2.79 2.18 24.29
CA ARG A 108 -1.33 2.07 24.47
C ARG A 108 -0.55 2.93 23.49
N ALA A 109 -1.00 3.05 22.24
CA ALA A 109 -0.36 3.91 21.23
C ALA A 109 -0.47 5.40 21.62
N LEU A 110 -1.61 5.81 22.18
CA LEU A 110 -1.80 7.18 22.70
C LEU A 110 -0.88 7.45 23.90
N HIS A 111 -0.73 6.50 24.82
CA HIS A 111 0.16 6.62 25.97
C HIS A 111 1.65 6.65 25.59
N ALA A 112 2.05 5.98 24.50
CA ALA A 112 3.41 6.03 23.96
C ALA A 112 3.77 7.39 23.33
N ALA A 113 2.79 8.28 23.15
CA ALA A 113 2.91 9.54 22.40
C ALA A 113 2.55 10.76 23.26
N PRO A 114 3.47 11.30 24.09
CA PRO A 114 3.15 12.45 24.94
C PRO A 114 2.70 13.71 24.18
N PHE A 115 3.04 13.84 22.89
CA PHE A 115 2.68 15.02 22.09
C PHE A 115 1.75 14.70 20.93
N LEU A 116 1.98 13.61 20.21
CA LEU A 116 1.26 13.27 18.98
C LEU A 116 1.32 11.78 18.70
N ALA A 117 0.17 11.12 18.63
CA ALA A 117 0.03 9.80 18.00
C ALA A 117 -0.43 9.99 16.55
N ASP A 118 0.35 9.44 15.61
CA ASP A 118 0.12 9.55 14.17
C ASP A 118 -0.26 8.16 13.64
N LEU A 119 -1.57 7.91 13.53
CA LEU A 119 -2.15 6.63 13.14
C LEU A 119 -2.65 6.73 11.70
N GLY A 120 -1.82 6.30 10.77
CA GLY A 120 -2.13 6.35 9.34
C GLY A 120 -2.57 5.02 8.77
N HIS A 121 -3.23 5.08 7.62
CA HIS A 121 -3.66 3.91 6.84
C HIS A 121 -4.57 2.95 7.63
N LEU A 122 -5.51 3.52 8.40
CA LEU A 122 -6.50 2.77 9.15
C LEU A 122 -7.69 2.38 8.27
N SER A 123 -8.30 1.23 8.55
CA SER A 123 -9.65 0.91 8.10
C SER A 123 -10.66 1.87 8.73
N GLU A 124 -11.86 1.96 8.16
CA GLU A 124 -12.92 2.83 8.70
C GLU A 124 -13.33 2.40 10.12
N PRO A 125 -13.57 1.11 10.43
CA PRO A 125 -13.87 0.69 11.79
C PRO A 125 -12.76 1.02 12.80
N SER A 126 -11.48 0.79 12.44
CA SER A 126 -10.34 1.14 13.28
C SER A 126 -10.24 2.66 13.53
N ALA A 127 -10.57 3.45 12.52
CA ALA A 127 -10.56 4.91 12.65
C ALA A 127 -11.72 5.41 13.55
N ASP A 128 -12.90 4.81 13.46
CA ASP A 128 -14.04 5.12 14.32
C ASP A 128 -13.73 4.77 15.79
N LEU A 129 -13.17 3.59 16.02
CA LEU A 129 -12.75 3.16 17.35
C LEU A 129 -11.66 4.06 17.93
N ALA A 130 -10.66 4.42 17.14
CA ALA A 130 -9.60 5.34 17.57
C ALA A 130 -10.15 6.72 17.96
N GLU A 131 -11.11 7.24 17.21
CA GLU A 131 -11.78 8.50 17.50
C GLU A 131 -12.52 8.45 18.85
N GLU A 132 -13.23 7.36 19.12
CA GLU A 132 -13.95 7.15 20.40
C GLU A 132 -12.97 7.10 21.58
N ILE A 133 -11.89 6.34 21.48
CA ILE A 133 -10.88 6.21 22.53
C ILE A 133 -10.21 7.55 22.82
N ILE A 134 -9.84 8.31 21.76
CA ILE A 134 -9.21 9.63 21.92
C ILE A 134 -10.13 10.59 22.66
N ARG A 135 -11.43 10.60 22.32
CA ARG A 135 -12.41 11.45 23.02
C ARG A 135 -12.56 11.06 24.51
N ARG A 136 -12.66 9.75 24.79
CA ARG A 136 -12.75 9.25 26.19
C ARG A 136 -11.53 9.63 27.01
N ALA A 137 -10.34 9.63 26.40
CA ALA A 137 -9.10 10.05 27.03
C ALA A 137 -8.93 11.58 27.16
N GLY A 138 -9.94 12.38 26.80
CA GLY A 138 -9.90 13.84 26.86
C GLY A 138 -8.93 14.45 25.83
N GLY A 139 -8.52 13.69 24.82
CA GLY A 139 -7.69 14.13 23.71
C GLY A 139 -8.47 14.84 22.63
N SER A 140 -7.74 15.41 21.68
CA SER A 140 -8.29 15.93 20.43
C SER A 140 -7.64 15.24 19.24
N TYR A 141 -8.29 15.28 18.09
CA TYR A 141 -7.76 14.61 16.89
C TYR A 141 -8.09 15.35 15.59
N ARG A 142 -7.42 14.93 14.54
CA ARG A 142 -7.75 15.28 13.17
C ARG A 142 -7.85 13.99 12.36
N ARG A 143 -8.97 13.81 11.70
CA ARG A 143 -9.25 12.67 10.83
C ARG A 143 -9.41 13.14 9.39
N HIS A 144 -8.85 12.39 8.44
CA HIS A 144 -9.07 12.60 7.01
C HIS A 144 -8.87 11.32 6.22
N VAL A 145 -9.51 11.24 5.07
CA VAL A 145 -9.29 10.16 4.10
C VAL A 145 -7.97 10.43 3.39
N VAL A 146 -7.03 9.47 3.41
CA VAL A 146 -5.77 9.53 2.65
C VAL A 146 -5.92 8.95 1.27
N GLN A 147 -6.83 7.96 1.13
CA GLN A 147 -7.02 7.23 -0.10
C GLN A 147 -8.42 6.60 -0.14
N SER A 148 -9.03 6.57 -1.32
CA SER A 148 -10.13 5.69 -1.66
C SER A 148 -9.63 4.67 -2.66
N SER A 149 -9.62 3.40 -2.29
CA SER A 149 -9.04 2.30 -3.08
C SER A 149 -10.13 1.48 -3.73
N PRO A 150 -10.16 1.38 -5.08
CA PRO A 150 -11.14 0.56 -5.78
C PRO A 150 -10.88 -0.94 -5.56
N TYR A 151 -11.95 -1.72 -5.41
CA TYR A 151 -11.90 -3.18 -5.33
C TYR A 151 -13.10 -3.80 -6.06
N VAL A 152 -12.96 -5.08 -6.40
CA VAL A 152 -14.05 -5.91 -6.92
C VAL A 152 -14.37 -6.98 -5.88
N ALA A 153 -15.61 -7.06 -5.43
CA ALA A 153 -16.11 -8.23 -4.73
C ALA A 153 -16.33 -9.36 -5.77
N VAL A 154 -15.68 -10.50 -5.56
CA VAL A 154 -15.75 -11.63 -6.48
C VAL A 154 -16.99 -12.46 -6.10
N THR A 155 -18.07 -12.25 -6.82
CA THR A 155 -19.35 -12.93 -6.60
C THR A 155 -19.99 -13.33 -7.92
N GLY A 156 -20.57 -14.51 -7.97
CA GLY A 156 -21.14 -15.05 -9.23
C GLY A 156 -20.04 -15.46 -10.23
N THR A 157 -20.31 -15.34 -11.50
CA THR A 157 -19.38 -15.68 -12.58
C THR A 157 -18.69 -14.45 -13.18
N PHE A 158 -17.56 -14.67 -13.83
CA PHE A 158 -16.86 -13.58 -14.53
C PHE A 158 -17.69 -13.00 -15.69
N GLU A 159 -18.48 -13.85 -16.35
CA GLU A 159 -19.39 -13.44 -17.42
C GLU A 159 -20.46 -12.49 -16.88
N GLU A 160 -21.08 -12.79 -15.74
CA GLU A 160 -22.05 -11.94 -15.06
C GLU A 160 -21.41 -10.61 -14.65
N PHE A 161 -20.20 -10.67 -14.08
CA PHE A 161 -19.44 -9.48 -13.75
C PHE A 161 -19.18 -8.60 -14.98
N LEU A 162 -18.76 -9.18 -16.10
CA LEU A 162 -18.53 -8.42 -17.34
C LEU A 162 -19.82 -7.89 -17.94
N ALA A 163 -20.92 -8.64 -17.87
CA ALA A 163 -22.25 -8.22 -18.38
C ALA A 163 -22.76 -6.96 -17.65
N ALA A 164 -22.39 -6.80 -16.38
CA ALA A 164 -22.70 -5.60 -15.60
C ALA A 164 -21.82 -4.38 -15.95
N ARG A 165 -20.78 -4.54 -16.77
CA ARG A 165 -19.93 -3.44 -17.25
C ARG A 165 -20.46 -2.86 -18.55
N SER A 166 -19.98 -1.64 -18.90
CA SER A 166 -20.33 -1.03 -20.18
C SER A 166 -19.99 -1.95 -21.36
N THR A 167 -20.97 -2.30 -22.18
CA THR A 167 -20.80 -3.14 -23.38
C THR A 167 -19.72 -2.57 -24.30
N LYS A 168 -19.66 -1.24 -24.45
CA LYS A 168 -18.62 -0.56 -25.24
C LYS A 168 -17.24 -0.76 -24.64
N PHE A 169 -17.11 -0.78 -23.33
CA PHE A 169 -15.84 -1.01 -22.64
C PHE A 169 -15.35 -2.44 -22.86
N VAL A 170 -16.21 -3.43 -22.64
CA VAL A 170 -15.89 -4.86 -22.84
C VAL A 170 -15.53 -5.14 -24.29
N ALA A 171 -16.33 -4.64 -25.23
CA ALA A 171 -16.07 -4.79 -26.68
C ALA A 171 -14.70 -4.19 -27.06
N ARG A 172 -14.30 -3.05 -26.47
CA ARG A 172 -13.01 -2.41 -26.71
C ARG A 172 -11.85 -3.26 -26.20
N ILE A 173 -11.97 -3.90 -25.04
CA ILE A 173 -10.93 -4.82 -24.52
C ILE A 173 -10.75 -5.99 -25.49
N ARG A 174 -11.85 -6.62 -25.93
CA ARG A 174 -11.81 -7.73 -26.90
C ARG A 174 -11.20 -7.31 -28.26
N GLN A 175 -11.53 -6.10 -28.72
CA GLN A 175 -10.94 -5.54 -29.96
C GLN A 175 -9.44 -5.32 -29.84
N ARG A 176 -8.99 -4.75 -28.70
CA ARG A 176 -7.58 -4.48 -28.43
C ARG A 176 -6.76 -5.76 -28.32
N ARG A 177 -7.29 -6.78 -27.63
CA ARG A 177 -6.67 -8.11 -27.56
C ARG A 177 -6.47 -8.69 -28.95
N ARG A 178 -7.52 -8.76 -29.77
CA ARG A 178 -7.44 -9.26 -31.17
C ARG A 178 -6.44 -8.47 -32.03
N LYS A 179 -6.26 -7.19 -31.74
CA LYS A 179 -5.27 -6.37 -32.45
C LYS A 179 -3.83 -6.77 -32.08
N LEU A 180 -3.57 -7.01 -30.80
CA LEU A 180 -2.26 -7.49 -30.33
C LEU A 180 -1.97 -8.91 -30.85
N GLU A 181 -2.95 -9.80 -30.79
CA GLU A 181 -2.84 -11.19 -31.28
C GLU A 181 -2.56 -11.27 -32.80
N LYS A 182 -2.99 -10.26 -33.56
CA LYS A 182 -2.68 -10.17 -34.98
C LYS A 182 -1.24 -9.71 -35.28
N SER A 183 -0.61 -9.01 -34.34
CA SER A 183 0.77 -8.53 -34.48
C SER A 183 1.80 -9.44 -33.83
N GLY A 184 1.38 -10.49 -33.12
CA GLY A 184 2.25 -11.46 -32.48
C GLY A 184 1.50 -12.36 -31.52
N GLU A 185 2.15 -13.40 -31.05
CA GLU A 185 1.58 -14.28 -30.01
C GLU A 185 1.48 -13.53 -28.68
N LEU A 186 0.31 -13.57 -28.04
CA LEU A 186 0.05 -12.94 -26.76
C LEU A 186 -0.06 -14.01 -25.66
N THR A 187 0.81 -13.94 -24.65
CA THR A 187 0.86 -14.90 -23.54
C THR A 187 0.82 -14.20 -22.20
N LEU A 188 0.26 -14.89 -21.20
CA LEU A 188 0.27 -14.48 -19.81
C LEU A 188 1.26 -15.38 -19.05
N ALA A 189 2.35 -14.80 -18.53
CA ALA A 189 3.30 -15.49 -17.71
C ALA A 189 3.08 -15.10 -16.24
N VAL A 190 3.00 -16.08 -15.37
CA VAL A 190 2.84 -15.90 -13.92
C VAL A 190 4.07 -16.48 -13.24
N TYR A 191 4.70 -15.68 -12.40
CA TYR A 191 5.72 -16.10 -11.45
C TYR A 191 5.13 -15.97 -10.04
N ASP A 192 4.98 -17.08 -9.35
CA ASP A 192 4.34 -17.18 -8.02
C ASP A 192 5.33 -17.47 -6.88
N GLY A 193 6.62 -17.54 -7.19
CA GLY A 193 7.65 -17.87 -6.21
C GLY A 193 7.84 -19.38 -6.02
N THR A 194 7.02 -20.24 -6.62
CA THR A 194 7.20 -21.70 -6.59
C THR A 194 8.22 -22.11 -7.65
N GLY A 195 9.48 -22.10 -7.30
CA GLY A 195 10.56 -22.48 -8.21
C GLY A 195 11.90 -22.07 -7.64
N ASP A 196 12.96 -22.53 -8.28
CA ASP A 196 14.32 -22.19 -7.87
C ASP A 196 14.51 -20.67 -7.87
N GLU A 197 15.08 -20.14 -6.81
CA GLU A 197 15.37 -18.71 -6.60
C GLU A 197 15.99 -17.96 -7.80
N PRO A 198 16.72 -18.59 -8.74
CA PRO A 198 17.25 -17.90 -9.92
C PRO A 198 16.19 -17.20 -10.78
N GLY A 199 14.91 -17.59 -10.68
CA GLY A 199 13.79 -16.96 -11.41
C GLY A 199 13.31 -15.65 -10.82
N LEU A 200 13.45 -15.40 -9.53
CA LEU A 200 12.84 -14.23 -8.84
C LEU A 200 13.52 -12.91 -9.24
N ASP A 201 14.85 -12.82 -9.14
CA ASP A 201 15.54 -11.56 -9.43
C ASP A 201 15.36 -11.12 -10.90
N PRO A 202 15.49 -11.99 -11.93
CA PRO A 202 15.12 -11.65 -13.31
C PRO A 202 13.67 -11.21 -13.50
N ALA A 203 12.71 -11.89 -12.85
CA ALA A 203 11.30 -11.50 -12.93
C ALA A 203 11.05 -10.11 -12.30
N LEU A 204 11.70 -9.82 -11.17
CA LEU A 204 11.63 -8.49 -10.54
C LEU A 204 12.30 -7.40 -11.38
N ASP A 205 13.44 -7.69 -11.98
CA ASP A 205 14.14 -6.74 -12.84
C ASP A 205 13.29 -6.39 -14.08
N GLU A 206 12.67 -7.37 -14.70
CA GLU A 206 11.74 -7.14 -15.80
C GLU A 206 10.51 -6.35 -15.34
N ALA A 207 9.91 -6.73 -14.22
CA ALA A 207 8.77 -6.04 -13.65
C ALA A 207 9.08 -4.57 -13.33
N PHE A 208 10.19 -4.29 -12.67
CA PHE A 208 10.60 -2.92 -12.32
C PHE A 208 10.94 -2.09 -13.56
N ARG A 209 11.54 -2.71 -14.57
CA ARG A 209 11.82 -2.06 -15.84
C ARG A 209 10.51 -1.61 -16.54
N VAL A 210 9.53 -2.51 -16.66
CA VAL A 210 8.24 -2.20 -17.31
C VAL A 210 7.41 -1.22 -16.47
N GLU A 211 7.41 -1.37 -15.13
CA GLU A 211 6.73 -0.44 -14.20
C GLU A 211 7.31 0.98 -14.32
N GLY A 212 8.61 1.09 -14.54
CA GLY A 212 9.31 2.36 -14.71
C GLY A 212 9.14 3.00 -16.07
N MET A 213 8.54 2.34 -17.05
CA MET A 213 8.29 2.93 -18.35
C MET A 213 7.17 3.99 -18.29
N GLY A 214 7.33 5.04 -19.07
CA GLY A 214 6.31 6.08 -19.23
C GLY A 214 6.28 7.15 -18.12
N TRP A 215 5.07 7.60 -17.74
CA TRP A 215 4.85 8.77 -16.89
C TRP A 215 5.38 8.63 -15.45
N LYS A 216 5.48 7.42 -14.93
CA LYS A 216 5.96 7.18 -13.55
C LYS A 216 7.43 7.56 -13.40
N SER A 217 8.25 7.22 -14.37
CA SER A 217 9.66 7.60 -14.39
C SER A 217 9.80 9.13 -14.50
N ALA A 218 9.03 9.75 -15.40
CA ALA A 218 9.03 11.20 -15.57
C ALA A 218 8.62 11.96 -14.29
N ASN A 219 7.74 11.36 -13.46
CA ASN A 219 7.28 11.95 -12.20
C ASN A 219 8.09 11.49 -10.97
N GLY A 220 9.14 10.68 -11.13
CA GLY A 220 9.94 10.15 -10.03
C GLY A 220 9.19 9.20 -9.09
N THR A 221 8.09 8.57 -9.56
CA THR A 221 7.24 7.66 -8.77
C THR A 221 7.43 6.19 -9.11
N ALA A 222 8.28 5.89 -10.10
CA ALA A 222 8.66 4.51 -10.42
C ALA A 222 9.47 3.88 -9.30
N ILE A 223 9.39 2.55 -9.17
CA ILE A 223 10.13 1.80 -8.15
C ILE A 223 11.63 2.14 -8.19
N LEU A 224 12.22 2.17 -9.38
CA LEU A 224 13.65 2.43 -9.56
C LEU A 224 14.06 3.90 -9.38
N SER A 225 13.10 4.83 -9.21
CA SER A 225 13.41 6.25 -8.97
C SER A 225 13.97 6.53 -7.57
N ASP A 226 13.74 5.65 -6.60
CA ASP A 226 14.30 5.73 -5.25
C ASP A 226 14.90 4.37 -4.85
N PRO A 227 16.22 4.29 -4.58
CA PRO A 227 16.88 3.05 -4.18
C PRO A 227 16.27 2.38 -2.95
N ARG A 228 15.70 3.15 -2.00
CA ARG A 228 15.02 2.60 -0.82
C ARG A 228 13.72 1.90 -1.22
N THR A 229 12.97 2.48 -2.15
CA THR A 229 11.76 1.89 -2.70
C THR A 229 12.07 0.60 -3.45
N ALA A 230 13.13 0.58 -4.27
CA ALA A 230 13.57 -0.61 -4.96
C ALA A 230 13.98 -1.72 -3.98
N ALA A 231 14.76 -1.40 -2.95
CA ALA A 231 15.14 -2.34 -1.90
C ALA A 231 13.92 -2.89 -1.15
N PHE A 232 12.96 -2.02 -0.81
CA PHE A 232 11.72 -2.43 -0.16
C PHE A 232 10.94 -3.47 -0.96
N TYR A 233 10.67 -3.21 -2.25
CA TYR A 233 9.92 -4.16 -3.07
C TYR A 233 10.67 -5.47 -3.35
N ARG A 234 12.01 -5.44 -3.46
CA ARG A 234 12.81 -6.67 -3.53
C ARG A 234 12.72 -7.49 -2.25
N ASP A 235 12.82 -6.84 -1.10
CA ASP A 235 12.70 -7.52 0.20
C ASP A 235 11.30 -8.09 0.43
N VAL A 236 10.25 -7.33 0.06
CA VAL A 236 8.86 -7.79 0.11
C VAL A 236 8.66 -8.99 -0.80
N ALA A 237 9.14 -8.94 -2.04
CA ALA A 237 8.99 -10.04 -2.99
C ALA A 237 9.71 -11.33 -2.51
N ARG A 238 10.95 -11.20 -2.00
CA ARG A 238 11.68 -12.34 -1.44
C ARG A 238 10.99 -12.94 -0.21
N TRP A 239 10.42 -12.08 0.64
CA TRP A 239 9.63 -12.56 1.77
C TRP A 239 8.34 -13.23 1.29
N ALA A 240 7.59 -12.61 0.40
CA ALA A 240 6.32 -13.11 -0.10
C ALA A 240 6.48 -14.44 -0.85
N ALA A 241 7.55 -14.59 -1.66
CA ALA A 241 7.87 -15.85 -2.35
C ALA A 241 8.07 -17.02 -1.37
N ARG A 242 8.72 -16.79 -0.23
CA ARG A 242 8.91 -17.84 0.80
C ARG A 242 7.66 -18.17 1.61
N HIS A 243 6.56 -17.45 1.41
CA HIS A 243 5.30 -17.63 2.15
C HIS A 243 4.11 -17.86 1.19
N ASP A 244 4.39 -18.21 -0.06
CA ASP A 244 3.39 -18.49 -1.10
C ASP A 244 2.38 -17.33 -1.29
N LEU A 245 2.88 -16.09 -1.14
CA LEU A 245 2.08 -14.88 -1.25
C LEU A 245 2.41 -14.04 -2.49
N LEU A 246 3.53 -14.34 -3.18
CA LEU A 246 3.99 -13.53 -4.29
C LEU A 246 3.26 -13.90 -5.58
N GLN A 247 2.86 -12.89 -6.32
CA GLN A 247 2.45 -13.05 -7.72
C GLN A 247 3.03 -11.92 -8.57
N ILE A 248 3.82 -12.27 -9.60
CA ILE A 248 4.25 -11.36 -10.66
C ILE A 248 3.63 -11.85 -11.95
N THR A 249 2.68 -11.09 -12.49
CA THR A 249 2.00 -11.43 -13.74
C THR A 249 2.48 -10.52 -14.84
N THR A 250 2.89 -11.12 -15.96
CA THR A 250 3.42 -10.42 -17.12
C THR A 250 2.61 -10.77 -18.37
N LEU A 251 2.02 -9.77 -19.02
CA LEU A 251 1.47 -9.91 -20.37
C LEU A 251 2.62 -9.74 -21.35
N ARG A 252 2.87 -10.77 -22.13
CA ARG A 252 3.99 -10.83 -23.08
C ARG A 252 3.48 -10.86 -24.50
N GLN A 253 4.21 -10.21 -25.39
CA GLN A 253 4.00 -10.33 -26.82
C GLN A 253 5.27 -10.88 -27.48
N ARG A 254 5.10 -11.94 -28.28
CA ARG A 254 6.15 -12.52 -29.10
C ARG A 254 5.84 -12.26 -30.55
N ASP A 255 6.73 -11.54 -31.23
CA ASP A 255 6.67 -11.23 -32.67
C ASP A 255 8.03 -11.44 -33.34
N THR A 256 8.22 -10.89 -34.53
CA THR A 256 9.50 -10.97 -35.27
C THR A 256 10.65 -10.27 -34.58
N ASP A 257 10.36 -9.28 -33.72
CA ASP A 257 11.36 -8.49 -32.98
C ASP A 257 11.75 -9.16 -31.67
N GLY A 258 11.04 -10.20 -31.25
CA GLY A 258 11.34 -11.01 -30.07
C GLY A 258 10.17 -11.20 -29.12
N ASP A 259 10.49 -11.68 -27.91
CA ASP A 259 9.54 -11.89 -26.81
C ASP A 259 9.74 -10.81 -25.73
N ARG A 260 8.74 -9.98 -25.49
CA ARG A 260 8.84 -8.87 -24.54
C ARG A 260 7.62 -8.70 -23.65
N ALA A 261 7.86 -8.28 -22.43
CA ALA A 261 6.82 -7.89 -21.49
C ALA A 261 6.22 -6.53 -21.89
N ILE A 262 4.92 -6.49 -22.17
CA ILE A 262 4.17 -5.28 -22.55
C ILE A 262 3.30 -4.71 -21.44
N ALA A 263 2.97 -5.51 -20.42
CA ALA A 263 2.38 -5.04 -19.16
C ALA A 263 2.74 -6.00 -18.02
N ILE A 264 2.82 -5.49 -16.82
CA ILE A 264 3.12 -6.26 -15.60
C ILE A 264 2.24 -5.85 -14.43
N GLU A 265 2.04 -6.77 -13.51
CA GLU A 265 1.61 -6.51 -12.16
C GLU A 265 2.48 -7.29 -11.17
N LEU A 266 2.93 -6.58 -10.13
CA LEU A 266 3.49 -7.17 -8.90
C LEU A 266 2.38 -7.13 -7.85
N ALA A 267 2.01 -8.28 -7.30
CA ALA A 267 0.92 -8.42 -6.37
C ALA A 267 1.30 -9.31 -5.17
N LEU A 268 0.48 -9.22 -4.11
CA LEU A 268 0.36 -10.27 -3.11
C LEU A 268 -0.99 -10.97 -3.31
N ASP A 269 -1.00 -12.27 -3.07
CA ASP A 269 -2.19 -13.12 -3.15
C ASP A 269 -2.17 -14.11 -1.98
N ASP A 270 -3.21 -14.11 -1.15
CA ASP A 270 -3.30 -14.98 0.03
C ASP A 270 -4.31 -16.13 -0.15
N GLY A 271 -4.73 -16.38 -1.38
CA GLY A 271 -5.75 -17.39 -1.72
C GLY A 271 -7.18 -16.96 -1.41
N ARG A 272 -7.38 -15.83 -0.71
CA ARG A 272 -8.69 -15.20 -0.48
C ARG A 272 -8.84 -13.91 -1.25
N ALA A 273 -7.77 -13.15 -1.38
CA ALA A 273 -7.79 -11.86 -2.05
C ALA A 273 -6.50 -11.63 -2.84
N HIS A 274 -6.65 -10.91 -3.94
CA HIS A 274 -5.55 -10.43 -4.77
C HIS A 274 -5.31 -8.96 -4.50
N TYR A 275 -4.04 -8.57 -4.27
CA TYR A 275 -3.64 -7.21 -3.92
C TYR A 275 -2.60 -6.68 -4.92
N GLY A 276 -3.00 -5.87 -5.89
CA GLY A 276 -2.15 -5.30 -6.91
C GLY A 276 -1.23 -4.19 -6.38
N LEU A 277 -0.01 -4.53 -5.97
CA LEU A 277 0.93 -3.58 -5.36
C LEU A 277 1.49 -2.58 -6.37
N LYS A 278 1.92 -3.07 -7.54
CA LYS A 278 2.52 -2.26 -8.60
C LYS A 278 2.09 -2.78 -9.96
N PHE A 279 1.76 -1.84 -10.81
CA PHE A 279 1.28 -2.11 -12.14
C PHE A 279 2.01 -1.21 -13.15
N GLY A 280 2.36 -1.73 -14.31
CA GLY A 280 3.01 -0.97 -15.37
C GLY A 280 2.71 -1.52 -16.75
N PHE A 281 2.97 -0.73 -17.78
CA PHE A 281 2.90 -1.18 -19.17
C PHE A 281 3.87 -0.38 -20.03
N ASP A 282 4.30 -0.99 -21.12
CA ASP A 282 5.14 -0.36 -22.13
C ASP A 282 4.35 0.72 -22.91
N PRO A 283 4.78 1.99 -22.87
CA PRO A 283 4.10 3.09 -23.54
C PRO A 283 3.97 2.93 -25.07
N GLU A 284 4.85 2.17 -25.71
CA GLU A 284 4.75 1.87 -27.15
C GLU A 284 3.43 1.16 -27.47
N PHE A 285 2.91 0.36 -26.54
CA PHE A 285 1.64 -0.35 -26.66
C PHE A 285 0.44 0.42 -26.12
N ARG A 286 0.58 1.68 -25.75
CA ARG A 286 -0.51 2.49 -25.14
C ARG A 286 -1.81 2.43 -25.96
N ALA A 287 -1.72 2.53 -27.29
CA ALA A 287 -2.89 2.48 -28.19
C ALA A 287 -3.63 1.13 -28.13
N ALA A 288 -2.90 0.05 -27.88
CA ALA A 288 -3.46 -1.29 -27.70
C ALA A 288 -4.02 -1.52 -26.29
N GLY A 289 -3.64 -0.68 -25.31
CA GLY A 289 -4.13 -0.71 -23.94
C GLY A 289 -3.85 -2.03 -23.20
N PRO A 290 -2.58 -2.48 -23.16
CA PRO A 290 -2.22 -3.77 -22.58
C PRO A 290 -2.59 -3.87 -21.11
N GLY A 291 -2.63 -2.74 -20.39
CA GLY A 291 -3.07 -2.69 -19.02
C GLY A 291 -4.52 -3.12 -18.77
N PHE A 292 -5.42 -2.81 -19.70
CA PHE A 292 -6.80 -3.30 -19.59
C PHE A 292 -6.92 -4.77 -19.90
N ILE A 293 -6.07 -5.30 -20.78
CA ILE A 293 -6.03 -6.73 -21.12
C ILE A 293 -5.49 -7.50 -19.93
N LEU A 294 -4.38 -7.04 -19.32
CA LEU A 294 -3.84 -7.66 -18.11
C LEU A 294 -4.84 -7.63 -16.96
N ALA A 295 -5.48 -6.49 -16.69
CA ALA A 295 -6.49 -6.40 -15.63
C ALA A 295 -7.70 -7.32 -15.89
N HIS A 296 -8.12 -7.49 -17.16
CA HIS A 296 -9.16 -8.44 -17.53
C HIS A 296 -8.76 -9.88 -17.18
N ASP A 297 -7.54 -10.29 -17.51
CA ASP A 297 -7.08 -11.65 -17.28
C ASP A 297 -6.85 -11.95 -15.79
N LEU A 298 -6.34 -10.96 -15.04
CA LEU A 298 -6.19 -11.06 -13.59
C LEU A 298 -7.56 -11.18 -12.89
N LEU A 299 -8.54 -10.36 -13.28
CA LEU A 299 -9.90 -10.46 -12.77
C LEU A 299 -10.52 -11.82 -13.13
N HIS A 300 -10.37 -12.28 -14.38
CA HIS A 300 -10.85 -13.59 -14.80
C HIS A 300 -10.28 -14.70 -13.90
N SER A 301 -8.96 -14.70 -13.70
CA SER A 301 -8.30 -15.65 -12.80
C SER A 301 -8.81 -15.55 -11.36
N ALA A 302 -9.09 -14.34 -10.85
CA ALA A 302 -9.64 -14.16 -9.51
C ALA A 302 -11.03 -14.82 -9.36
N PHE A 303 -11.89 -14.69 -10.38
CA PHE A 303 -13.20 -15.36 -10.41
C PHE A 303 -13.07 -16.88 -10.56
N GLU A 304 -12.21 -17.38 -11.46
CA GLU A 304 -11.97 -18.82 -11.64
C GLU A 304 -11.46 -19.49 -10.36
N ARG A 305 -10.59 -18.79 -9.62
CA ARG A 305 -10.04 -19.28 -8.35
C ARG A 305 -10.98 -19.10 -7.16
N GLY A 306 -12.10 -18.40 -7.34
CA GLY A 306 -13.09 -18.16 -6.29
C GLY A 306 -12.55 -17.30 -5.15
N LEU A 307 -11.71 -16.30 -5.45
CA LEU A 307 -11.26 -15.34 -4.44
C LEU A 307 -12.47 -14.57 -3.86
N GLU A 308 -12.29 -13.96 -2.70
CA GLU A 308 -13.32 -13.10 -2.10
C GLU A 308 -13.30 -11.69 -2.72
N THR A 309 -12.08 -11.14 -2.93
CA THR A 309 -11.91 -9.79 -3.47
C THR A 309 -10.69 -9.68 -4.39
N PHE A 310 -10.78 -8.72 -5.30
CA PHE A 310 -9.67 -8.23 -6.11
C PHE A 310 -9.43 -6.75 -5.78
N GLU A 311 -8.31 -6.44 -5.13
CA GLU A 311 -7.95 -5.10 -4.69
C GLU A 311 -7.02 -4.43 -5.70
N PHE A 312 -7.50 -3.42 -6.43
CA PHE A 312 -6.66 -2.66 -7.36
C PHE A 312 -5.58 -1.85 -6.67
N MET A 313 -5.69 -1.69 -5.36
CA MET A 313 -4.80 -0.87 -4.55
C MET A 313 -4.67 0.58 -5.04
N GLY A 314 -3.98 1.42 -4.29
CA GLY A 314 -3.79 2.83 -4.67
C GLY A 314 -5.10 3.64 -4.76
N SER A 315 -5.02 4.86 -5.24
CA SER A 315 -6.17 5.76 -5.34
C SER A 315 -7.07 5.45 -6.53
N VAL A 316 -8.28 5.98 -6.47
CA VAL A 316 -9.25 6.00 -7.58
C VAL A 316 -8.61 6.60 -8.83
N SER A 317 -8.85 5.97 -9.97
CA SER A 317 -8.57 6.50 -11.30
C SER A 317 -9.69 6.12 -12.28
N GLU A 318 -9.81 6.85 -13.38
CA GLU A 318 -10.84 6.55 -14.40
C GLU A 318 -10.72 5.12 -14.95
N GLU A 319 -9.49 4.60 -15.07
CA GLU A 319 -9.24 3.25 -15.56
C GLU A 319 -9.80 2.20 -14.61
N LYS A 320 -9.59 2.38 -13.29
CA LYS A 320 -10.09 1.45 -12.26
C LYS A 320 -11.59 1.53 -12.12
N LEU A 321 -12.17 2.73 -12.19
CA LEU A 321 -13.62 2.95 -12.12
C LEU A 321 -14.39 2.35 -13.31
N ARG A 322 -13.71 1.94 -14.38
CA ARG A 322 -14.36 1.14 -15.44
C ARG A 322 -14.65 -0.29 -15.02
N TRP A 323 -13.94 -0.79 -14.02
CA TRP A 323 -14.11 -2.14 -13.50
C TRP A 323 -15.07 -2.18 -12.32
N THR A 324 -15.06 -1.16 -11.46
CA THR A 324 -15.86 -1.14 -10.23
C THR A 324 -16.10 0.28 -9.74
N GLU A 325 -17.25 0.51 -9.09
CA GLU A 325 -17.54 1.73 -8.35
C GLU A 325 -17.27 1.56 -6.84
N ASP A 326 -17.07 0.31 -6.39
CA ASP A 326 -16.79 0.02 -5.00
C ASP A 326 -15.41 0.51 -4.59
N THR A 327 -15.35 1.18 -3.44
CA THR A 327 -14.10 1.71 -2.91
C THR A 327 -14.00 1.52 -1.40
N ARG A 328 -12.79 1.24 -0.91
CA ARG A 328 -12.46 1.25 0.52
C ARG A 328 -11.82 2.57 0.88
N ARG A 329 -12.37 3.26 1.88
CA ARG A 329 -11.74 4.49 2.41
C ARG A 329 -10.66 4.10 3.41
N ILE A 330 -9.48 4.68 3.21
CA ILE A 330 -8.33 4.53 4.09
C ILE A 330 -8.14 5.84 4.85
N TRP A 331 -8.06 5.73 6.17
CA TRP A 331 -8.12 6.88 7.06
C TRP A 331 -6.78 7.18 7.71
N HIS A 332 -6.61 8.43 8.08
CA HIS A 332 -5.49 8.89 8.89
C HIS A 332 -6.01 9.70 10.06
N ILE A 333 -5.54 9.36 11.25
CA ILE A 333 -5.86 10.07 12.49
C ILE A 333 -4.58 10.60 13.12
N ARG A 334 -4.54 11.90 13.36
CA ARG A 334 -3.55 12.53 14.23
C ARG A 334 -4.21 12.83 15.57
N ALA A 335 -3.81 12.11 16.59
CA ALA A 335 -4.32 12.24 17.94
C ALA A 335 -3.37 13.08 18.79
N PHE A 336 -3.93 14.02 19.52
CA PHE A 336 -3.23 14.88 20.48
C PHE A 336 -3.73 14.50 21.88
N PRO A 337 -2.91 13.85 22.73
CA PRO A 337 -3.29 13.48 24.08
C PRO A 337 -3.80 14.68 24.89
N GLY A 338 -4.68 14.44 25.86
CA GLY A 338 -5.26 15.47 26.74
C GLY A 338 -4.25 16.15 27.68
N SER A 339 -2.98 15.72 27.69
CA SER A 339 -1.87 16.32 28.42
C SER A 339 -1.57 17.75 27.96
N LEU A 340 -0.89 18.54 28.79
CA LEU A 340 -0.42 19.89 28.42
C LEU A 340 0.42 19.87 27.13
N GLY A 341 1.30 18.85 26.97
CA GLY A 341 2.11 18.68 25.80
C GLY A 341 1.30 18.40 24.54
N GLY A 342 0.29 17.54 24.61
CA GLY A 342 -0.61 17.23 23.50
C GLY A 342 -1.48 18.44 23.11
N ARG A 343 -2.01 19.18 24.06
CA ARG A 343 -2.77 20.42 23.81
C ARG A 343 -1.91 21.48 23.11
N SER A 344 -0.67 21.69 23.56
CA SER A 344 0.27 22.61 22.92
C SER A 344 0.60 22.18 21.51
N ALA A 345 0.80 20.88 21.27
CA ALA A 345 1.04 20.33 19.93
C ALA A 345 -0.17 20.51 18.98
N ALA A 346 -1.40 20.37 19.51
CA ALA A 346 -2.63 20.61 18.75
C ALA A 346 -2.72 22.07 18.26
N VAL A 347 -2.45 23.04 19.16
CA VAL A 347 -2.45 24.47 18.86
C VAL A 347 -1.35 24.81 17.83
N ALA A 348 -0.11 24.36 18.06
CA ALA A 348 1.00 24.58 17.15
C ALA A 348 0.69 24.07 15.74
N THR A 349 0.11 22.87 15.64
CA THR A 349 -0.26 22.26 14.34
C THR A 349 -1.42 23.02 13.65
N ALA A 350 -2.31 23.66 14.41
CA ALA A 350 -3.37 24.52 13.86
C ALA A 350 -2.80 25.82 13.29
N GLY A 351 -1.90 26.48 14.02
CA GLY A 351 -1.28 27.73 13.61
C GLY A 351 -0.47 27.62 12.32
N TRP A 352 0.30 26.55 12.15
CA TRP A 352 1.08 26.30 10.92
C TRP A 352 0.21 26.16 9.66
N ARG A 353 -0.97 25.61 9.78
CA ARG A 353 -1.90 25.49 8.62
C ARG A 353 -2.51 26.82 8.23
N VAL A 354 -2.85 27.67 9.20
CA VAL A 354 -3.35 29.03 8.93
C VAL A 354 -2.26 29.84 8.24
N ALA A 355 -1.04 29.81 8.74
CA ALA A 355 0.11 30.48 8.12
C ALA A 355 0.43 29.92 6.72
N GLY A 356 0.43 28.59 6.55
CA GLY A 356 0.67 27.96 5.24
C GLY A 356 -0.45 28.15 4.22
N SER A 357 -1.69 28.32 4.65
CA SER A 357 -2.82 28.67 3.77
C SER A 357 -2.80 30.15 3.37
N ALA A 358 -2.40 31.02 4.29
CA ALA A 358 -2.20 32.44 4.03
C ALA A 358 -1.04 32.68 3.04
N ALA A 359 0.09 31.97 3.23
CA ALA A 359 1.23 32.02 2.31
C ALA A 359 0.86 31.53 0.89
N ARG A 360 0.07 30.45 0.77
CA ARG A 360 -0.38 29.95 -0.54
C ARG A 360 -1.38 30.92 -1.22
N LYS A 361 -2.25 31.55 -0.46
CA LYS A 361 -3.14 32.60 -0.99
C LYS A 361 -2.35 33.85 -1.40
N GLY A 362 -1.35 34.23 -0.66
CA GLY A 362 -0.45 35.34 -0.99
C GLY A 362 0.33 35.09 -2.29
N ILE A 363 0.88 33.88 -2.48
CA ILE A 363 1.59 33.50 -3.72
C ILE A 363 0.64 33.44 -4.93
N ALA A 364 -0.62 32.99 -4.75
CA ALA A 364 -1.63 33.00 -5.80
C ALA A 364 -2.05 34.42 -6.21
N GLN A 365 -2.15 35.34 -5.24
CA GLN A 365 -2.45 36.75 -5.52
C GLN A 365 -1.29 37.49 -6.22
N VAL A 366 -0.03 37.18 -5.86
CA VAL A 366 1.15 37.76 -6.53
C VAL A 366 1.24 37.28 -7.99
N LYS A 367 0.92 36.00 -8.26
CA LYS A 367 0.91 35.48 -9.64
C LYS A 367 -0.20 36.10 -10.51
N THR A 368 -1.35 36.46 -9.93
CA THR A 368 -2.45 37.12 -10.66
C THR A 368 -2.16 38.59 -10.93
N THR A 369 -1.38 39.28 -10.09
CA THR A 369 -0.99 40.67 -10.29
C THR A 369 0.13 40.84 -11.31
N THR A 370 1.07 39.90 -11.38
CA THR A 370 2.19 39.92 -12.35
C THR A 370 1.75 39.57 -13.79
N ASN A 371 0.61 38.88 -13.95
CA ASN A 371 0.06 38.60 -15.29
C ASN A 371 -0.86 39.69 -15.86
N ARG A 372 -1.08 40.78 -15.10
CA ARG A 372 -1.87 41.96 -15.55
C ARG A 372 -1.06 43.17 -15.98
N SER A 373 0.25 43.08 -15.95
CA SER A 373 1.18 44.19 -16.31
C SER A 373 2.18 43.76 -17.40
N ALA A 374 1.71 43.12 -18.48
CA ALA A 374 2.41 43.09 -19.75
C ALA A 374 1.69 44.05 -20.72
N PRO A 375 2.33 45.13 -21.18
CA PRO A 375 1.76 45.97 -22.24
C PRO A 375 1.86 45.27 -23.60
N GLU A 376 0.92 45.62 -24.47
CA GLU A 376 0.79 45.22 -25.88
C GLU A 376 2.08 45.39 -26.71
#